data_7e7ac93fc6acd058216c074657c8b0d4
#
_entry.id   7e7ac93fc6acd058216c074657c8b0d4
#
_cell.length_a   1.000
_cell.length_b   1.000
_cell.length_c   1.000
_cell.angle_alpha   90.00
_cell.angle_beta   90.00
_cell.angle_gamma   90.00
#
_symmetry.space_group_name_H-M   'P 1'
#
loop_
_entity.id
_entity.type
_entity.pdbx_description
1 polymer ?
#
loop_
_entity_poly.entity_id
_entity_poly.type
_entity_poly.pdbx_seq_one_letter_code
_entity_poly.pdbx_strand_id
1 'polypeptide(L)'
;MAKFKYTAIDQNGKQKNGTVNADSTDEANSKLSAMGLMPTSVTQAAGGSSAKSTAAKTKKTPKAKKGGGFGKVIKPAELTTFTRQLATLLQAGLPLLRALEVMIRQERNPRFKAVLEQIGDQVKSGNSFSDGLMQHPKVFDRLYVNMIKAGEAGGVLDVVLSRLAGFMEKAQRTKKKVKSAMVYPIVVVGVAVTIVVLLMVVVVPKFQSIFDDMLDGKALPGPTQLVINISNFIQSNILLTLGLCVVAFFGFKFFLKTAFGARIFNWCSLNFPKVGDLVQKVNIARITRTFGTLLSSGVPILQAINITKDITGNAFFSGALSRIHDSVRDGESLAAPMNRENVFPNMVTSMIDVGEETGELAEMLNRVADNYDEDVDNAVAGITSIIEPIMIVFLALVVGFIVIALFLPIVEIIKQLSG
;
A
#
# COMPACT_ATOMS: atom_id res chain seq x y z
N MET A 1 11.22 -63.82 -9.94
CA MET A 1 10.26 -63.00 -10.73
C MET A 1 10.08 -61.65 -10.10
N ALA A 2 10.58 -60.64 -10.73
CA ALA A 2 10.41 -59.24 -10.26
C ALA A 2 9.10 -58.63 -10.82
N LYS A 3 8.46 -57.72 -10.08
CA LYS A 3 7.28 -56.98 -10.57
C LYS A 3 7.72 -55.71 -11.30
N PHE A 4 7.30 -55.57 -12.54
CA PHE A 4 7.53 -54.38 -13.35
C PHE A 4 6.24 -53.57 -13.49
N LYS A 5 6.32 -52.29 -13.24
CA LYS A 5 5.23 -51.35 -13.46
C LYS A 5 5.36 -50.81 -14.88
N TYR A 6 4.30 -50.89 -15.68
CA TYR A 6 4.34 -50.44 -17.06
C TYR A 6 3.28 -49.39 -17.36
N THR A 7 3.59 -48.56 -18.32
CA THR A 7 2.65 -47.67 -19.03
C THR A 7 2.74 -48.09 -20.52
N ALA A 8 1.62 -48.45 -21.10
CA ALA A 8 1.56 -48.90 -22.49
C ALA A 8 0.33 -48.34 -23.20
N ILE A 9 0.38 -48.27 -24.54
CA ILE A 9 -0.70 -47.80 -25.38
C ILE A 9 -1.35 -49.03 -26.07
N ASP A 10 -2.68 -49.13 -25.99
CA ASP A 10 -3.49 -50.15 -26.65
C ASP A 10 -3.66 -49.83 -28.15
N GLN A 11 -4.04 -50.80 -28.98
CA GLN A 11 -4.30 -50.62 -30.42
C GLN A 11 -5.32 -49.51 -30.75
N ASN A 12 -6.11 -49.09 -29.79
CA ASN A 12 -7.07 -48.01 -29.92
C ASN A 12 -6.52 -46.62 -29.43
N GLY A 13 -5.20 -46.50 -29.20
CA GLY A 13 -4.58 -45.23 -28.74
C GLY A 13 -4.81 -44.90 -27.27
N LYS A 14 -5.44 -45.78 -26.48
CA LYS A 14 -5.71 -45.54 -25.05
C LYS A 14 -4.54 -46.00 -24.19
N GLN A 15 -4.08 -45.11 -23.29
CA GLN A 15 -3.02 -45.42 -22.34
C GLN A 15 -3.53 -46.31 -21.20
N LYS A 16 -2.86 -47.47 -21.01
CA LYS A 16 -3.10 -48.43 -19.93
C LYS A 16 -1.88 -48.52 -19.01
N ASN A 17 -2.11 -48.50 -17.72
CA ASN A 17 -1.10 -48.65 -16.68
C ASN A 17 -1.37 -49.95 -15.92
N GLY A 18 -0.33 -50.73 -15.66
CA GLY A 18 -0.46 -51.99 -14.94
C GLY A 18 0.88 -52.51 -14.41
N THR A 19 0.86 -53.75 -13.88
CA THR A 19 2.08 -54.43 -13.42
C THR A 19 2.17 -55.81 -14.09
N VAL A 20 3.38 -56.18 -14.56
CA VAL A 20 3.70 -57.49 -15.15
C VAL A 20 4.84 -58.14 -14.36
N ASN A 21 4.80 -59.46 -14.18
CA ASN A 21 5.87 -60.22 -13.54
C ASN A 21 6.81 -60.73 -14.64
N ALA A 22 8.09 -60.39 -14.55
CA ALA A 22 9.15 -60.78 -15.43
C ALA A 22 10.49 -60.88 -14.69
N ASP A 23 11.46 -61.58 -15.24
CA ASP A 23 12.78 -61.69 -14.63
C ASP A 23 13.76 -60.64 -15.18
N SER A 24 13.40 -59.98 -16.34
CA SER A 24 14.14 -58.89 -16.92
C SER A 24 13.21 -57.85 -17.56
N THR A 25 13.71 -56.65 -17.86
CA THR A 25 13.00 -55.59 -18.59
C THR A 25 12.64 -56.00 -20.00
N ASP A 26 13.49 -56.81 -20.65
CA ASP A 26 13.27 -57.26 -22.01
C ASP A 26 12.15 -58.32 -22.07
N GLU A 27 12.09 -59.23 -21.09
CA GLU A 27 11.00 -60.18 -20.93
C GLU A 27 9.67 -59.48 -20.61
N ALA A 28 9.69 -58.40 -19.78
CA ALA A 28 8.51 -57.58 -19.52
C ALA A 28 8.00 -56.91 -20.80
N ASN A 29 8.88 -56.37 -21.63
CA ASN A 29 8.53 -55.76 -22.91
C ASN A 29 7.95 -56.82 -23.91
N SER A 30 8.54 -57.97 -23.98
CA SER A 30 8.06 -59.08 -24.86
C SER A 30 6.67 -59.56 -24.44
N LYS A 31 6.40 -59.69 -23.12
CA LYS A 31 5.08 -60.07 -22.60
C LYS A 31 4.01 -58.98 -22.86
N LEU A 32 4.38 -57.70 -22.76
CA LEU A 32 3.47 -56.63 -23.08
C LEU A 32 3.14 -56.52 -24.54
N SER A 33 4.14 -56.72 -25.40
CA SER A 33 3.92 -56.80 -26.87
C SER A 33 3.06 -57.99 -27.27
N ALA A 34 3.19 -59.14 -26.62
CA ALA A 34 2.32 -60.34 -26.86
C ALA A 34 0.87 -60.09 -26.38
N MET A 35 0.62 -59.16 -25.47
CA MET A 35 -0.71 -58.73 -25.06
C MET A 35 -1.29 -57.61 -25.93
N GLY A 36 -0.65 -57.25 -27.04
CA GLY A 36 -1.11 -56.16 -27.93
C GLY A 36 -0.93 -54.76 -27.38
N LEU A 37 -0.05 -54.60 -26.40
CA LEU A 37 0.23 -53.33 -25.74
C LEU A 37 1.62 -52.82 -26.15
N MET A 38 1.71 -51.57 -26.65
CA MET A 38 3.00 -50.95 -26.95
C MET A 38 3.55 -50.27 -25.68
N PRO A 39 4.63 -50.80 -25.06
CA PRO A 39 5.19 -50.23 -23.84
C PRO A 39 5.86 -48.88 -24.10
N THR A 40 5.41 -47.85 -23.40
CA THR A 40 6.01 -46.51 -23.45
C THR A 40 6.99 -46.30 -22.29
N SER A 41 6.81 -46.99 -21.17
CA SER A 41 7.72 -46.97 -20.02
C SER A 41 7.53 -48.22 -19.17
N VAL A 42 8.63 -48.92 -18.86
CA VAL A 42 8.66 -50.12 -17.99
C VAL A 42 9.69 -49.88 -16.89
N THR A 43 9.26 -49.93 -15.63
CA THR A 43 10.14 -49.76 -14.46
C THR A 43 9.94 -50.88 -13.45
N GLN A 44 11.01 -51.39 -12.88
CA GLN A 44 10.98 -52.45 -11.88
C GLN A 44 10.35 -51.92 -10.58
N ALA A 45 9.31 -52.53 -10.07
CA ALA A 45 8.71 -52.24 -8.79
C ALA A 45 9.57 -52.83 -7.68
N ALA A 46 10.24 -51.99 -6.90
CA ALA A 46 11.04 -52.44 -5.76
C ALA A 46 10.12 -53.07 -4.70
N GLY A 47 10.31 -54.41 -4.50
CA GLY A 47 9.69 -55.14 -3.41
C GLY A 47 10.32 -54.77 -2.07
N GLY A 48 9.47 -54.55 -1.05
CA GLY A 48 9.90 -54.08 0.26
C GLY A 48 10.79 -55.09 1.00
N SER A 49 11.88 -54.62 1.52
CA SER A 49 12.54 -55.13 2.74
C SER A 49 13.42 -54.03 3.35
N SER A 50 13.28 -53.88 4.64
CA SER A 50 13.94 -52.93 5.53
C SER A 50 15.46 -53.14 5.56
N ALA A 51 16.26 -52.13 5.17
CA ALA A 51 17.60 -51.94 5.68
C ALA A 51 18.04 -50.46 5.54
N LYS A 52 18.37 -49.83 6.64
CA LYS A 52 19.05 -48.55 6.72
C LYS A 52 20.34 -48.53 5.92
N SER A 53 20.47 -47.67 4.95
CA SER A 53 21.77 -47.23 4.46
C SER A 53 21.70 -45.78 3.98
N THR A 54 22.55 -45.01 4.59
CA THR A 54 22.87 -43.59 4.30
C THR A 54 23.38 -43.48 2.87
N ALA A 55 22.64 -42.73 2.01
CA ALA A 55 23.15 -42.36 0.70
C ALA A 55 22.58 -40.98 0.29
N ALA A 56 23.50 -40.16 -0.03
CA ALA A 56 23.51 -38.86 -0.68
C ALA A 56 22.15 -38.33 -1.22
N LYS A 57 21.74 -37.17 -0.70
CA LYS A 57 20.66 -36.33 -1.21
C LYS A 57 21.03 -35.75 -2.58
N THR A 58 20.51 -36.34 -3.66
CA THR A 58 20.37 -35.63 -4.92
C THR A 58 19.33 -34.55 -4.78
N LYS A 59 19.74 -33.29 -5.00
CA LYS A 59 18.89 -32.11 -4.95
C LYS A 59 17.75 -32.26 -5.98
N LYS A 60 16.54 -32.50 -5.49
CA LYS A 60 15.30 -32.24 -6.25
C LYS A 60 15.17 -30.70 -6.40
N THR A 61 15.10 -30.25 -7.64
CA THR A 61 14.65 -28.91 -8.00
C THR A 61 13.38 -28.56 -7.21
N PRO A 62 13.32 -27.42 -6.51
CA PRO A 62 12.13 -27.06 -5.75
C PRO A 62 11.02 -26.67 -6.73
N LYS A 63 9.97 -27.46 -6.83
CA LYS A 63 8.67 -26.97 -7.32
C LYS A 63 8.31 -25.73 -6.51
N ALA A 64 8.11 -24.59 -7.21
CA ALA A 64 7.63 -23.37 -6.62
C ALA A 64 6.38 -23.67 -5.76
N LYS A 65 6.54 -23.68 -4.45
CA LYS A 65 5.42 -23.67 -3.51
C LYS A 65 4.68 -22.36 -3.73
N LYS A 66 3.43 -22.41 -4.18
CA LYS A 66 2.45 -21.33 -3.99
C LYS A 66 2.32 -21.09 -2.49
N GLY A 67 3.21 -20.28 -1.94
CA GLY A 67 3.24 -19.93 -0.54
C GLY A 67 2.25 -18.81 -0.26
N GLY A 68 1.03 -19.16 0.08
CA GLY A 68 0.21 -18.33 0.95
C GLY A 68 0.83 -18.37 2.36
N GLY A 69 1.88 -17.60 2.61
CA GLY A 69 2.55 -17.52 3.90
C GLY A 69 2.74 -16.06 4.30
N PHE A 70 2.48 -15.75 5.55
CA PHE A 70 2.76 -14.52 6.28
C PHE A 70 4.26 -14.14 6.21
N GLY A 71 4.76 -13.75 5.05
CA GLY A 71 6.10 -13.25 4.89
C GLY A 71 6.10 -11.72 4.85
N LYS A 72 7.17 -11.10 5.31
CA LYS A 72 7.37 -9.64 5.32
C LYS A 72 6.98 -9.03 3.98
N VAL A 73 6.01 -8.13 3.99
CA VAL A 73 5.63 -7.32 2.81
C VAL A 73 6.83 -6.46 2.43
N ILE A 74 7.15 -6.37 1.14
CA ILE A 74 8.19 -5.47 0.64
C ILE A 74 7.73 -4.04 0.91
N LYS A 75 8.50 -3.30 1.71
CA LYS A 75 8.18 -1.93 2.06
C LYS A 75 8.66 -0.97 0.97
N PRO A 76 7.91 0.12 0.68
CA PRO A 76 8.36 1.14 -0.26
C PRO A 76 9.77 1.68 0.05
N ALA A 77 10.15 1.74 1.34
CA ALA A 77 11.49 2.15 1.75
C ALA A 77 12.59 1.16 1.30
N GLU A 78 12.31 -0.14 1.34
CA GLU A 78 13.25 -1.18 0.86
C GLU A 78 13.46 -1.03 -0.65
N LEU A 79 12.38 -0.82 -1.40
CA LEU A 79 12.45 -0.58 -2.85
C LEU A 79 13.22 0.71 -3.18
N THR A 80 12.98 1.81 -2.45
CA THR A 80 13.73 3.06 -2.67
C THR A 80 15.23 2.88 -2.41
N THR A 81 15.59 2.19 -1.32
CA THR A 81 17.01 1.92 -1.01
C THR A 81 17.64 1.05 -2.08
N PHE A 82 16.95 0.01 -2.53
CA PHE A 82 17.38 -0.84 -3.64
C PHE A 82 17.63 -0.01 -4.91
N THR A 83 16.66 0.82 -5.31
CA THR A 83 16.76 1.64 -6.52
C THR A 83 17.95 2.61 -6.46
N ARG A 84 18.17 3.27 -5.31
CA ARG A 84 19.31 4.17 -5.09
C ARG A 84 20.64 3.42 -5.17
N GLN A 85 20.75 2.28 -4.52
CA GLN A 85 21.97 1.47 -4.53
C GLN A 85 22.27 0.93 -5.94
N LEU A 86 21.24 0.43 -6.64
CA LEU A 86 21.39 -0.04 -8.02
C LEU A 86 21.86 1.11 -8.94
N ALA A 87 21.24 2.29 -8.82
CA ALA A 87 21.66 3.48 -9.57
C ALA A 87 23.15 3.82 -9.31
N THR A 88 23.56 3.82 -8.05
CA THR A 88 24.95 4.11 -7.67
C THR A 88 25.93 3.08 -8.25
N LEU A 89 25.59 1.80 -8.25
CA LEU A 89 26.44 0.75 -8.82
C LEU A 89 26.58 0.91 -10.34
N LEU A 90 25.50 1.24 -11.05
CA LEU A 90 25.54 1.48 -12.49
C LEU A 90 26.30 2.76 -12.84
N GLN A 91 26.11 3.84 -12.09
CA GLN A 91 26.89 5.08 -12.24
C GLN A 91 28.39 4.87 -11.99
N ALA A 92 28.76 3.91 -11.13
CA ALA A 92 30.13 3.48 -10.93
C ALA A 92 30.68 2.59 -12.07
N GLY A 93 29.89 2.34 -13.13
CA GLY A 93 30.29 1.56 -14.29
C GLY A 93 30.09 0.03 -14.12
N LEU A 94 29.45 -0.46 -13.08
CA LEU A 94 29.18 -1.89 -12.96
C LEU A 94 28.13 -2.31 -14.00
N PRO A 95 28.35 -3.42 -14.74
CA PRO A 95 27.32 -3.99 -15.59
C PRO A 95 26.08 -4.37 -14.80
N LEU A 96 24.87 -4.17 -15.38
CA LEU A 96 23.57 -4.37 -14.74
C LEU A 96 23.46 -5.74 -14.03
N LEU A 97 23.85 -6.82 -14.74
CA LEU A 97 23.77 -8.16 -14.17
C LEU A 97 24.63 -8.31 -12.91
N ARG A 98 25.84 -7.74 -12.93
CA ARG A 98 26.75 -7.77 -11.77
C ARG A 98 26.22 -6.94 -10.61
N ALA A 99 25.63 -5.78 -10.90
CA ALA A 99 25.00 -4.93 -9.91
C ALA A 99 23.80 -5.66 -9.24
N LEU A 100 22.96 -6.33 -10.03
CA LEU A 100 21.86 -7.14 -9.52
C LEU A 100 22.34 -8.29 -8.62
N GLU A 101 23.41 -9.00 -9.00
CA GLU A 101 24.01 -10.06 -8.16
C GLU A 101 24.48 -9.54 -6.80
N VAL A 102 25.09 -8.35 -6.77
CA VAL A 102 25.50 -7.69 -5.51
C VAL A 102 24.28 -7.38 -4.66
N MET A 103 23.24 -6.81 -5.27
CA MET A 103 22.00 -6.46 -4.57
C MET A 103 21.26 -7.68 -4.00
N ILE A 104 21.19 -8.78 -4.76
CA ILE A 104 20.59 -10.05 -4.32
C ILE A 104 21.31 -10.62 -3.10
N ARG A 105 22.64 -10.52 -3.06
CA ARG A 105 23.44 -11.02 -1.91
C ARG A 105 23.22 -10.18 -0.65
N GLN A 106 23.01 -8.87 -0.78
CA GLN A 106 22.82 -7.94 0.33
C GLN A 106 21.37 -7.90 0.85
N GLU A 107 20.39 -8.36 0.03
CA GLU A 107 18.97 -8.26 0.38
C GLU A 107 18.60 -9.18 1.57
N ARG A 108 18.02 -8.55 2.61
CA ARG A 108 17.63 -9.23 3.87
C ARG A 108 16.20 -9.72 3.87
N ASN A 109 15.33 -9.11 3.06
CA ASN A 109 13.94 -9.52 2.94
C ASN A 109 13.83 -10.73 1.99
N PRO A 110 13.50 -11.94 2.47
CA PRO A 110 13.54 -13.14 1.65
C PRO A 110 12.56 -13.11 0.48
N ARG A 111 11.45 -12.33 0.59
CA ARG A 111 10.52 -12.15 -0.52
C ARG A 111 11.09 -11.22 -1.58
N PHE A 112 11.71 -10.13 -1.17
CA PHE A 112 12.33 -9.21 -2.12
C PHE A 112 13.50 -9.87 -2.80
N LYS A 113 14.32 -10.61 -2.05
CA LYS A 113 15.42 -11.40 -2.60
C LYS A 113 14.95 -12.39 -3.68
N ALA A 114 13.86 -13.14 -3.42
CA ALA A 114 13.31 -14.07 -4.40
C ALA A 114 12.79 -13.37 -5.68
N VAL A 115 12.23 -12.17 -5.55
CA VAL A 115 11.83 -11.34 -6.70
C VAL A 115 13.06 -10.89 -7.49
N LEU A 116 14.09 -10.40 -6.82
CA LEU A 116 15.34 -9.97 -7.48
C LEU A 116 16.08 -11.13 -8.14
N GLU A 117 16.08 -12.34 -7.54
CA GLU A 117 16.64 -13.55 -8.16
C GLU A 117 15.91 -13.89 -9.47
N GLN A 118 14.58 -13.84 -9.49
CA GLN A 118 13.79 -14.08 -10.70
C GLN A 118 14.10 -13.05 -11.81
N ILE A 119 14.21 -11.78 -11.44
CA ILE A 119 14.60 -10.71 -12.37
C ILE A 119 16.02 -10.93 -12.89
N GLY A 120 16.96 -11.28 -12.02
CA GLY A 120 18.34 -11.58 -12.39
C GLY A 120 18.43 -12.75 -13.38
N ASP A 121 17.64 -13.80 -13.17
CA ASP A 121 17.57 -14.95 -14.07
C ASP A 121 16.99 -14.59 -15.44
N GLN A 122 15.98 -13.69 -15.50
CA GLN A 122 15.44 -13.16 -16.76
C GLN A 122 16.50 -12.38 -17.53
N VAL A 123 17.21 -11.48 -16.86
CA VAL A 123 18.30 -10.69 -17.50
C VAL A 123 19.43 -11.62 -17.97
N LYS A 124 19.81 -12.64 -17.20
CA LYS A 124 20.79 -13.67 -17.61
C LYS A 124 20.36 -14.43 -18.85
N SER A 125 19.07 -14.64 -19.01
CA SER A 125 18.48 -15.35 -20.16
C SER A 125 18.34 -14.45 -21.40
N GLY A 126 18.79 -13.18 -21.34
CA GLY A 126 18.76 -12.24 -22.44
C GLY A 126 17.47 -11.40 -22.55
N ASN A 127 16.54 -11.54 -21.60
CA ASN A 127 15.37 -10.66 -21.56
C ASN A 127 15.74 -9.27 -21.04
N SER A 128 14.94 -8.25 -21.39
CA SER A 128 15.15 -6.90 -20.88
C SER A 128 14.91 -6.84 -19.36
N PHE A 129 15.58 -5.92 -18.69
CA PHE A 129 15.37 -5.67 -17.25
C PHE A 129 13.94 -5.22 -16.98
N SER A 130 13.40 -4.36 -17.85
CA SER A 130 12.00 -3.90 -17.76
C SER A 130 10.98 -5.03 -17.88
N ASP A 131 11.24 -6.05 -18.73
CA ASP A 131 10.35 -7.24 -18.84
C ASP A 131 10.38 -8.08 -17.57
N GLY A 132 11.54 -8.25 -16.94
CA GLY A 132 11.67 -8.89 -15.64
C GLY A 132 10.89 -8.17 -14.54
N LEU A 133 10.96 -6.86 -14.49
CA LEU A 133 10.21 -6.03 -13.53
C LEU A 133 8.69 -6.11 -13.74
N MET A 134 8.24 -6.16 -14.99
CA MET A 134 6.83 -6.21 -15.37
C MET A 134 6.11 -7.47 -14.84
N GLN A 135 6.83 -8.55 -14.58
CA GLN A 135 6.29 -9.77 -13.98
C GLN A 135 5.92 -9.59 -12.49
N HIS A 136 6.37 -8.50 -11.85
CA HIS A 136 6.15 -8.23 -10.43
C HIS A 136 5.40 -6.91 -10.16
N PRO A 137 4.15 -6.73 -10.69
CA PRO A 137 3.41 -5.46 -10.62
C PRO A 137 3.01 -5.02 -9.21
N LYS A 138 3.09 -5.93 -8.22
CA LYS A 138 2.87 -5.60 -6.79
C LYS A 138 4.08 -4.94 -6.13
N VAL A 139 5.25 -5.03 -6.74
CA VAL A 139 6.52 -4.47 -6.25
C VAL A 139 6.91 -3.25 -7.07
N PHE A 140 6.87 -3.40 -8.40
CA PHE A 140 7.25 -2.37 -9.37
C PHE A 140 5.99 -1.87 -10.07
N ASP A 141 5.65 -0.61 -9.81
CA ASP A 141 4.49 0.03 -10.44
C ASP A 141 4.75 0.40 -11.91
N ARG A 142 3.73 0.90 -12.58
CA ARG A 142 3.82 1.29 -13.98
C ARG A 142 4.83 2.41 -14.23
N LEU A 143 4.99 3.34 -13.30
CA LEU A 143 6.00 4.41 -13.40
C LEU A 143 7.39 3.79 -13.43
N TYR A 144 7.69 2.94 -12.45
CA TYR A 144 8.98 2.27 -12.33
C TYR A 144 9.35 1.53 -13.63
N VAL A 145 8.44 0.66 -14.09
CA VAL A 145 8.67 -0.16 -15.30
C VAL A 145 8.87 0.70 -16.55
N ASN A 146 8.02 1.74 -16.76
CA ASN A 146 8.13 2.56 -17.96
C ASN A 146 9.38 3.44 -17.98
N MET A 147 9.81 3.96 -16.81
CA MET A 147 11.07 4.68 -16.70
C MET A 147 12.25 3.77 -17.03
N ILE A 148 12.31 2.56 -16.47
CA ILE A 148 13.36 1.60 -16.76
C ILE A 148 13.37 1.23 -18.25
N LYS A 149 12.20 0.97 -18.84
CA LYS A 149 12.07 0.67 -20.27
C LYS A 149 12.61 1.80 -21.16
N ALA A 150 12.30 3.06 -20.81
CA ALA A 150 12.85 4.21 -21.52
C ALA A 150 14.37 4.31 -21.38
N GLY A 151 14.89 4.07 -20.16
CA GLY A 151 16.33 4.07 -19.90
C GLY A 151 17.09 2.94 -20.61
N GLU A 152 16.50 1.75 -20.72
CA GLU A 152 17.06 0.62 -21.49
C GLU A 152 17.11 0.96 -22.98
N ALA A 153 15.99 1.44 -23.53
CA ALA A 153 15.91 1.81 -24.95
C ALA A 153 16.88 2.94 -25.34
N GLY A 154 17.11 3.89 -24.41
CA GLY A 154 18.05 5.01 -24.61
C GLY A 154 19.49 4.72 -24.21
N GLY A 155 19.79 3.57 -23.61
CA GLY A 155 21.13 3.24 -23.09
C GLY A 155 21.58 4.09 -21.89
N VAL A 156 20.65 4.76 -21.20
CA VAL A 156 20.89 5.71 -20.09
C VAL A 156 20.24 5.21 -18.79
N LEU A 157 20.33 3.91 -18.55
CA LEU A 157 19.67 3.26 -17.43
C LEU A 157 20.13 3.78 -16.06
N ASP A 158 21.41 4.13 -15.93
CA ASP A 158 22.03 4.72 -14.74
C ASP A 158 21.41 6.08 -14.39
N VAL A 159 21.22 6.95 -15.39
CA VAL A 159 20.60 8.27 -15.24
C VAL A 159 19.12 8.11 -14.84
N VAL A 160 18.40 7.24 -15.52
CA VAL A 160 16.97 7.00 -15.26
C VAL A 160 16.75 6.40 -13.86
N LEU A 161 17.56 5.44 -13.44
CA LEU A 161 17.50 4.87 -12.08
C LEU A 161 17.83 5.91 -11.01
N SER A 162 18.78 6.82 -11.27
CA SER A 162 19.11 7.91 -10.36
C SER A 162 17.93 8.88 -10.19
N ARG A 163 17.27 9.26 -11.29
CA ARG A 163 16.05 10.09 -11.26
C ARG A 163 14.89 9.39 -10.54
N LEU A 164 14.68 8.12 -10.83
CA LEU A 164 13.66 7.30 -10.18
C LEU A 164 13.91 7.18 -8.67
N ALA A 165 15.14 6.94 -8.26
CA ALA A 165 15.52 6.93 -6.84
C ALA A 165 15.23 8.27 -6.16
N GLY A 166 15.62 9.39 -6.79
CA GLY A 166 15.34 10.74 -6.30
C GLY A 166 13.84 11.02 -6.15
N PHE A 167 13.04 10.61 -7.15
CA PHE A 167 11.57 10.67 -7.10
C PHE A 167 11.01 9.91 -5.90
N MET A 168 11.43 8.65 -5.72
CA MET A 168 10.96 7.80 -4.63
C MET A 168 11.38 8.32 -3.26
N GLU A 169 12.60 8.86 -3.13
CA GLU A 169 13.11 9.47 -1.90
C GLU A 169 12.29 10.70 -1.51
N LYS A 170 11.99 11.61 -2.47
CA LYS A 170 11.14 12.78 -2.23
C LYS A 170 9.73 12.35 -1.78
N ALA A 171 9.11 11.41 -2.50
CA ALA A 171 7.79 10.88 -2.14
C ALA A 171 7.77 10.28 -0.72
N GLN A 172 8.83 9.56 -0.33
CA GLN A 172 8.96 9.03 1.02
C GLN A 172 9.19 10.12 2.06
N ARG A 173 9.98 11.14 1.75
CA ARG A 173 10.26 12.27 2.64
C ARG A 173 8.97 13.01 2.99
N THR A 174 8.17 13.37 1.98
CA THR A 174 6.86 14.01 2.17
C THR A 174 5.93 13.13 3.02
N LYS A 175 5.83 11.84 2.71
CA LYS A 175 5.02 10.90 3.49
C LYS A 175 5.49 10.78 4.94
N LYS A 176 6.80 10.77 5.19
CA LYS A 176 7.37 10.74 6.55
C LYS A 176 7.05 12.02 7.31
N LYS A 177 7.16 13.20 6.66
CA LYS A 177 6.84 14.50 7.27
C LYS A 177 5.37 14.55 7.71
N VAL A 178 4.43 14.21 6.81
CA VAL A 178 3.00 14.15 7.15
C VAL A 178 2.76 13.19 8.32
N LYS A 179 3.36 11.99 8.28
CA LYS A 179 3.22 11.01 9.36
C LYS A 179 3.78 11.54 10.69
N SER A 180 4.94 12.17 10.68
CA SER A 180 5.58 12.74 11.87
C SER A 180 4.73 13.87 12.48
N ALA A 181 4.18 14.74 11.64
CA ALA A 181 3.29 15.82 12.07
C ALA A 181 2.02 15.29 12.76
N MET A 182 1.52 14.13 12.35
CA MET A 182 0.34 13.50 12.96
C MET A 182 0.61 12.78 14.29
N VAL A 183 1.88 12.59 14.70
CA VAL A 183 2.19 11.90 15.96
C VAL A 183 1.69 12.68 17.17
N TYR A 184 1.96 13.99 17.22
CA TYR A 184 1.54 14.84 18.32
C TYR A 184 0.00 14.86 18.51
N PRO A 185 -0.82 15.13 17.48
CA PRO A 185 -2.27 15.03 17.59
C PRO A 185 -2.77 13.66 18.09
N ILE A 186 -2.21 12.57 17.58
CA ILE A 186 -2.60 11.21 18.01
C ILE A 186 -2.29 10.97 19.47
N VAL A 187 -1.13 11.41 19.97
CA VAL A 187 -0.76 11.29 21.39
C VAL A 187 -1.70 12.08 22.26
N VAL A 188 -1.97 13.34 21.90
CA VAL A 188 -2.89 14.23 22.67
C VAL A 188 -4.31 13.65 22.73
N VAL A 189 -4.84 13.17 21.58
CA VAL A 189 -6.15 12.48 21.58
C VAL A 189 -6.12 11.23 22.46
N GLY A 190 -5.05 10.45 22.39
CA GLY A 190 -4.89 9.25 23.21
C GLY A 190 -4.94 9.55 24.71
N VAL A 191 -4.21 10.57 25.14
CA VAL A 191 -4.23 11.04 26.55
C VAL A 191 -5.62 11.56 26.93
N ALA A 192 -6.23 12.38 26.09
CA ALA A 192 -7.58 12.92 26.31
C ALA A 192 -8.63 11.80 26.46
N VAL A 193 -8.64 10.83 25.55
CA VAL A 193 -9.54 9.67 25.64
C VAL A 193 -9.28 8.87 26.92
N THR A 194 -8.01 8.69 27.29
CA THR A 194 -7.66 7.99 28.54
C THR A 194 -8.20 8.70 29.77
N ILE A 195 -8.12 10.04 29.84
CA ILE A 195 -8.66 10.83 30.94
C ILE A 195 -10.20 10.70 30.97
N VAL A 196 -10.87 10.85 29.84
CA VAL A 196 -12.34 10.70 29.78
C VAL A 196 -12.80 9.31 30.20
N VAL A 197 -12.12 8.25 29.74
CA VAL A 197 -12.42 6.86 30.14
C VAL A 197 -12.21 6.68 31.65
N LEU A 198 -11.12 7.24 32.20
CA LEU A 198 -10.84 7.17 33.64
C LEU A 198 -11.94 7.88 34.45
N LEU A 199 -12.38 9.07 34.01
CA LEU A 199 -13.50 9.79 34.65
C LEU A 199 -14.79 8.93 34.61
N MET A 200 -15.11 8.35 33.45
CA MET A 200 -16.32 7.54 33.27
C MET A 200 -16.30 6.24 34.08
N VAL A 201 -15.11 5.59 34.23
CA VAL A 201 -15.02 4.28 34.91
C VAL A 201 -14.79 4.42 36.41
N VAL A 202 -14.12 5.48 36.89
CA VAL A 202 -13.72 5.60 38.28
C VAL A 202 -14.50 6.71 39.00
N VAL A 203 -14.63 7.88 38.38
CA VAL A 203 -15.22 9.06 39.07
C VAL A 203 -16.74 9.02 39.02
N VAL A 204 -17.33 8.86 37.84
CA VAL A 204 -18.79 8.88 37.68
C VAL A 204 -19.51 7.86 38.58
N PRO A 205 -19.07 6.60 38.73
CA PRO A 205 -19.74 5.63 39.60
C PRO A 205 -19.67 6.00 41.08
N LYS A 206 -18.58 6.62 41.54
CA LYS A 206 -18.48 7.11 42.93
C LYS A 206 -19.50 8.20 43.21
N PHE A 207 -19.71 9.11 42.25
CA PHE A 207 -20.76 10.12 42.35
C PHE A 207 -22.16 9.49 42.27
N GLN A 208 -22.35 8.50 41.42
CA GLN A 208 -23.63 7.78 41.33
C GLN A 208 -24.04 7.15 42.68
N SER A 209 -23.13 6.44 43.36
CA SER A 209 -23.43 5.87 44.68
C SER A 209 -23.78 6.92 45.71
N ILE A 210 -23.08 8.08 45.72
CA ILE A 210 -23.43 9.20 46.60
C ILE A 210 -24.84 9.75 46.29
N PHE A 211 -25.20 9.87 45.02
CA PHE A 211 -26.51 10.38 44.63
C PHE A 211 -27.64 9.39 44.95
N ASP A 212 -27.40 8.09 44.77
CA ASP A 212 -28.37 7.04 45.12
C ASP A 212 -28.67 7.04 46.64
N ASP A 213 -27.61 7.27 47.48
CA ASP A 213 -27.76 7.33 48.95
C ASP A 213 -28.46 8.62 49.43
N MET A 214 -28.29 9.75 48.71
CA MET A 214 -28.80 11.07 49.16
C MET A 214 -30.16 11.47 48.59
N LEU A 215 -30.56 10.92 47.45
CA LEU A 215 -31.76 11.36 46.71
C LEU A 215 -32.97 10.40 46.90
N ASP A 216 -32.86 9.31 47.68
CA ASP A 216 -33.93 8.36 47.97
C ASP A 216 -34.80 7.98 46.75
N GLY A 217 -34.15 7.71 45.60
CA GLY A 217 -34.81 7.27 44.36
C GLY A 217 -35.44 8.39 43.52
N LYS A 218 -35.15 9.67 43.78
CA LYS A 218 -35.59 10.77 42.92
C LYS A 218 -34.83 10.78 41.61
N ALA A 219 -35.50 11.21 40.53
CA ALA A 219 -34.91 11.29 39.21
C ALA A 219 -33.76 12.30 39.15
N LEU A 220 -32.59 11.86 38.63
CA LEU A 220 -31.44 12.69 38.39
C LEU A 220 -31.66 13.66 37.21
N PRO A 221 -31.02 14.83 37.20
CA PRO A 221 -31.05 15.74 36.05
C PRO A 221 -30.66 15.06 34.76
N GLY A 222 -31.28 15.42 33.63
CA GLY A 222 -31.09 14.75 32.34
C GLY A 222 -29.63 14.63 31.90
N PRO A 223 -28.79 15.70 31.98
CA PRO A 223 -27.35 15.60 31.65
C PRO A 223 -26.60 14.60 32.52
N THR A 224 -26.91 14.54 33.83
CA THR A 224 -26.30 13.58 34.78
C THR A 224 -26.68 12.15 34.42
N GLN A 225 -27.97 11.90 34.15
CA GLN A 225 -28.43 10.59 33.76
C GLN A 225 -27.81 10.08 32.46
N LEU A 226 -27.58 10.97 31.48
CA LEU A 226 -26.90 10.64 30.26
C LEU A 226 -25.45 10.22 30.53
N VAL A 227 -24.70 10.95 31.35
CA VAL A 227 -23.32 10.63 31.71
C VAL A 227 -23.24 9.28 32.45
N ILE A 228 -24.16 9.04 33.42
CA ILE A 228 -24.23 7.79 34.18
C ILE A 228 -24.58 6.62 33.27
N ASN A 229 -25.54 6.78 32.36
CA ASN A 229 -25.93 5.71 31.43
C ASN A 229 -24.76 5.33 30.51
N ILE A 230 -23.98 6.32 30.00
CA ILE A 230 -22.78 6.05 29.21
C ILE A 230 -21.71 5.34 30.05
N SER A 231 -21.51 5.79 31.29
CA SER A 231 -20.55 5.18 32.24
C SER A 231 -20.91 3.71 32.51
N ASN A 232 -22.17 3.43 32.86
CA ASN A 232 -22.67 2.09 33.13
C ASN A 232 -22.58 1.18 31.90
N PHE A 233 -22.86 1.71 30.70
CA PHE A 233 -22.69 0.97 29.45
C PHE A 233 -21.24 0.57 29.22
N ILE A 234 -20.29 1.49 29.43
CA ILE A 234 -18.85 1.21 29.28
C ILE A 234 -18.39 0.16 30.29
N GLN A 235 -18.83 0.26 31.55
CA GLN A 235 -18.41 -0.65 32.62
C GLN A 235 -19.01 -2.06 32.48
N SER A 236 -20.32 -2.13 32.25
CA SER A 236 -21.03 -3.42 32.15
C SER A 236 -20.66 -4.18 30.88
N ASN A 237 -20.24 -3.48 29.83
CA ASN A 237 -19.99 -4.07 28.52
C ASN A 237 -18.60 -3.70 27.96
N ILE A 238 -17.54 -3.77 28.75
CA ILE A 238 -16.18 -3.32 28.35
C ILE A 238 -15.69 -4.07 27.09
N LEU A 239 -15.93 -5.38 27.01
CA LEU A 239 -15.57 -6.19 25.85
C LEU A 239 -16.40 -5.82 24.61
N LEU A 240 -17.69 -5.51 24.80
CA LEU A 240 -18.59 -5.09 23.72
C LEU A 240 -18.21 -3.68 23.24
N THR A 241 -17.88 -2.76 24.14
CA THR A 241 -17.42 -1.40 23.80
C THR A 241 -16.11 -1.45 23.02
N LEU A 242 -15.14 -2.27 23.47
CA LEU A 242 -13.89 -2.48 22.73
C LEU A 242 -14.16 -3.14 21.37
N GLY A 243 -15.02 -4.15 21.33
CA GLY A 243 -15.44 -4.81 20.08
C GLY A 243 -16.12 -3.84 19.11
N LEU A 244 -17.01 -2.96 19.61
CA LEU A 244 -17.67 -1.94 18.80
C LEU A 244 -16.67 -0.93 18.22
N CYS A 245 -15.69 -0.48 19.02
CA CYS A 245 -14.63 0.40 18.53
C CYS A 245 -13.80 -0.27 17.42
N VAL A 246 -13.45 -1.55 17.59
CA VAL A 246 -12.72 -2.33 16.58
C VAL A 246 -13.55 -2.49 15.31
N VAL A 247 -14.82 -2.88 15.44
CA VAL A 247 -15.75 -3.04 14.30
C VAL A 247 -15.96 -1.71 13.58
N ALA A 248 -16.15 -0.61 14.33
CA ALA A 248 -16.29 0.74 13.76
C ALA A 248 -15.02 1.14 12.98
N PHE A 249 -13.83 0.89 13.54
CA PHE A 249 -12.55 1.18 12.87
C PHE A 249 -12.37 0.37 11.58
N PHE A 250 -12.61 -0.93 11.62
CA PHE A 250 -12.52 -1.78 10.43
C PHE A 250 -13.63 -1.50 9.43
N GLY A 251 -14.85 -1.25 9.90
CA GLY A 251 -16.00 -0.86 9.07
C GLY A 251 -15.75 0.46 8.34
N PHE A 252 -15.22 1.48 9.02
CA PHE A 252 -14.83 2.74 8.42
C PHE A 252 -13.72 2.54 7.37
N LYS A 253 -12.71 1.73 7.69
CA LYS A 253 -11.64 1.38 6.75
C LYS A 253 -12.14 0.62 5.52
N PHE A 254 -13.13 -0.26 5.71
CA PHE A 254 -13.77 -0.97 4.61
C PHE A 254 -14.65 -0.05 3.77
N PHE A 255 -15.43 0.82 4.42
CA PHE A 255 -16.23 1.85 3.74
C PHE A 255 -15.38 2.74 2.83
N LEU A 256 -14.23 3.22 3.32
CA LEU A 256 -13.30 4.02 2.52
C LEU A 256 -12.70 3.28 1.31
N LYS A 257 -12.72 1.95 1.29
CA LYS A 257 -12.26 1.13 0.14
C LYS A 257 -13.36 0.92 -0.90
N THR A 258 -14.62 1.17 -0.58
CA THR A 258 -15.71 1.10 -1.56
C THR A 258 -15.64 2.28 -2.53
N ALA A 259 -16.08 2.09 -3.77
CA ALA A 259 -16.09 3.17 -4.78
C ALA A 259 -16.92 4.39 -4.32
N PHE A 260 -18.02 4.15 -3.60
CA PHE A 260 -18.88 5.19 -3.05
C PHE A 260 -18.21 5.93 -1.89
N GLY A 261 -17.65 5.20 -0.92
CA GLY A 261 -16.93 5.79 0.21
C GLY A 261 -15.68 6.57 -0.22
N ALA A 262 -14.92 6.04 -1.18
CA ALA A 262 -13.77 6.74 -1.76
C ALA A 262 -14.18 8.05 -2.45
N ARG A 263 -15.32 8.07 -3.17
CA ARG A 263 -15.83 9.28 -3.84
C ARG A 263 -16.25 10.35 -2.82
N ILE A 264 -17.02 9.96 -1.79
CA ILE A 264 -17.42 10.86 -0.70
C ILE A 264 -16.20 11.39 0.02
N PHE A 265 -15.26 10.53 0.39
CA PHE A 265 -14.04 10.94 1.09
C PHE A 265 -13.20 11.90 0.26
N ASN A 266 -13.01 11.65 -1.03
CA ASN A 266 -12.29 12.53 -1.93
C ASN A 266 -13.01 13.89 -2.08
N TRP A 267 -14.33 13.90 -2.17
CA TRP A 267 -15.11 15.14 -2.22
C TRP A 267 -15.01 15.94 -0.93
N CYS A 268 -15.24 15.28 0.22
CA CYS A 268 -15.11 15.92 1.53
C CYS A 268 -13.69 16.44 1.78
N SER A 269 -12.67 15.65 1.41
CA SER A 269 -11.27 16.03 1.62
C SER A 269 -10.84 17.23 0.78
N LEU A 270 -11.44 17.47 -0.39
CA LEU A 270 -11.17 18.65 -1.21
C LEU A 270 -11.94 19.90 -0.72
N ASN A 271 -13.16 19.72 -0.21
CA ASN A 271 -14.02 20.84 0.20
C ASN A 271 -13.77 21.28 1.65
N PHE A 272 -13.06 20.51 2.47
CA PHE A 272 -12.78 20.89 3.85
C PHE A 272 -11.69 21.97 3.90
N PRO A 273 -11.95 23.12 4.55
CA PRO A 273 -10.97 24.20 4.60
C PRO A 273 -9.63 23.71 5.18
N LYS A 274 -8.51 24.19 4.64
CA LYS A 274 -7.12 23.77 4.97
C LYS A 274 -6.75 22.33 4.57
N VAL A 275 -7.62 21.34 4.75
CA VAL A 275 -7.37 19.97 4.30
C VAL A 275 -7.46 19.87 2.79
N GLY A 276 -8.44 20.54 2.18
CA GLY A 276 -8.60 20.59 0.71
C GLY A 276 -7.39 21.24 0.04
N ASP A 277 -6.89 22.34 0.59
CA ASP A 277 -5.66 23.01 0.12
C ASP A 277 -4.45 22.04 0.18
N LEU A 278 -4.26 21.34 1.30
CA LEU A 278 -3.20 20.32 1.41
C LEU A 278 -3.37 19.20 0.39
N VAL A 279 -4.58 18.66 0.25
CA VAL A 279 -4.86 17.56 -0.71
C VAL A 279 -4.60 18.01 -2.13
N GLN A 280 -5.00 19.24 -2.51
CA GLN A 280 -4.73 19.80 -3.82
C GLN A 280 -3.22 19.95 -4.06
N LYS A 281 -2.48 20.57 -3.13
CA LYS A 281 -1.03 20.76 -3.21
C LYS A 281 -0.27 19.44 -3.35
N VAL A 282 -0.61 18.44 -2.54
CA VAL A 282 0.00 17.09 -2.61
C VAL A 282 -0.24 16.42 -3.96
N ASN A 283 -1.45 16.56 -4.53
CA ASN A 283 -1.75 15.97 -5.83
C ASN A 283 -1.04 16.70 -6.95
N ILE A 284 -0.99 18.04 -6.93
CA ILE A 284 -0.25 18.83 -7.92
C ILE A 284 1.24 18.51 -7.87
N ALA A 285 1.87 18.53 -6.69
CA ALA A 285 3.27 18.17 -6.52
C ALA A 285 3.57 16.76 -7.07
N ARG A 286 2.69 15.80 -6.79
CA ARG A 286 2.84 14.43 -7.31
C ARG A 286 2.70 14.36 -8.83
N ILE A 287 1.67 14.99 -9.40
CA ILE A 287 1.39 15.00 -10.84
C ILE A 287 2.55 15.65 -11.58
N THR A 288 2.94 16.87 -11.21
CA THR A 288 3.99 17.63 -11.90
C THR A 288 5.36 16.96 -11.76
N ARG A 289 5.68 16.41 -10.58
CA ARG A 289 6.89 15.63 -10.34
C ARG A 289 6.94 14.36 -11.20
N THR A 290 5.85 13.60 -11.23
CA THR A 290 5.77 12.36 -12.02
C THR A 290 5.89 12.65 -13.50
N PHE A 291 5.12 13.63 -13.97
CA PHE A 291 5.10 14.03 -15.37
C PHE A 291 6.45 14.60 -15.83
N GLY A 292 7.03 15.53 -15.06
CA GLY A 292 8.35 16.09 -15.32
C GLY A 292 9.45 15.03 -15.33
N THR A 293 9.42 14.07 -14.40
CA THR A 293 10.39 12.97 -14.34
C THR A 293 10.29 12.05 -15.56
N LEU A 294 9.07 11.71 -16.01
CA LEU A 294 8.85 10.89 -17.20
C LEU A 294 9.35 11.58 -18.47
N LEU A 295 9.00 12.86 -18.66
CA LEU A 295 9.45 13.64 -19.82
C LEU A 295 10.98 13.80 -19.83
N SER A 296 11.57 14.11 -18.67
CA SER A 296 13.04 14.18 -18.54
C SER A 296 13.74 12.85 -18.85
N SER A 297 13.02 11.73 -18.74
CA SER A 297 13.53 10.38 -19.05
C SER A 297 13.24 9.93 -20.49
N GLY A 298 12.71 10.84 -21.34
CA GLY A 298 12.42 10.57 -22.75
C GLY A 298 11.10 9.81 -23.02
N VAL A 299 10.23 9.70 -22.02
CA VAL A 299 8.90 9.08 -22.23
C VAL A 299 8.02 10.04 -23.06
N PRO A 300 7.38 9.57 -24.14
CA PRO A 300 6.49 10.41 -24.95
C PRO A 300 5.35 11.02 -24.12
N ILE A 301 4.96 12.26 -24.44
CA ILE A 301 4.03 13.09 -23.67
C ILE A 301 2.68 12.38 -23.39
N LEU A 302 2.06 11.77 -24.38
CA LEU A 302 0.79 11.05 -24.20
C LEU A 302 0.92 9.84 -23.26
N GLN A 303 2.01 9.11 -23.37
CA GLN A 303 2.30 8.01 -22.46
C GLN A 303 2.56 8.52 -21.04
N ALA A 304 3.29 9.61 -20.88
CA ALA A 304 3.58 10.24 -19.61
C ALA A 304 2.30 10.73 -18.90
N ILE A 305 1.34 11.33 -19.64
CA ILE A 305 0.02 11.72 -19.10
C ILE A 305 -0.74 10.47 -18.60
N ASN A 306 -0.78 9.39 -19.39
CA ASN A 306 -1.46 8.15 -19.00
C ASN A 306 -0.86 7.51 -17.73
N ILE A 307 0.45 7.44 -17.65
CA ILE A 307 1.14 6.90 -16.45
C ILE A 307 0.82 7.78 -15.23
N THR A 308 0.91 9.11 -15.39
CA THR A 308 0.62 10.08 -14.33
C THR A 308 -0.82 9.95 -13.85
N LYS A 309 -1.78 9.80 -14.74
CA LYS A 309 -3.20 9.54 -14.45
C LYS A 309 -3.38 8.29 -13.57
N ASP A 310 -2.73 7.19 -13.93
CA ASP A 310 -2.84 5.91 -13.22
C ASP A 310 -2.26 5.94 -11.79
N ILE A 311 -1.27 6.81 -11.55
CA ILE A 311 -0.61 6.96 -10.24
C ILE A 311 -1.34 7.97 -9.35
N THR A 312 -2.13 8.86 -9.96
CA THR A 312 -2.90 9.88 -9.25
C THR A 312 -4.00 9.21 -8.44
N GLY A 313 -3.88 9.22 -7.12
CA GLY A 313 -4.81 8.55 -6.21
C GLY A 313 -6.17 9.23 -6.05
N ASN A 314 -6.37 10.43 -6.62
CA ASN A 314 -7.59 11.22 -6.53
C ASN A 314 -8.36 11.17 -7.86
N ALA A 315 -9.63 10.75 -7.80
CA ALA A 315 -10.48 10.57 -8.96
C ALA A 315 -10.73 11.87 -9.77
N PHE A 316 -10.75 13.05 -9.10
CA PHE A 316 -10.95 14.34 -9.78
C PHE A 316 -9.74 14.68 -10.67
N PHE A 317 -8.53 14.55 -10.14
CA PHE A 317 -7.31 14.76 -10.91
C PHE A 317 -7.11 13.71 -12.00
N SER A 318 -7.42 12.44 -11.71
CA SER A 318 -7.35 11.37 -12.71
C SER A 318 -8.33 11.60 -13.86
N GLY A 319 -9.55 12.08 -13.58
CA GLY A 319 -10.54 12.47 -14.59
C GLY A 319 -10.08 13.67 -15.44
N ALA A 320 -9.51 14.70 -14.80
CA ALA A 320 -8.93 15.84 -15.50
C ALA A 320 -7.80 15.42 -16.45
N LEU A 321 -6.84 14.62 -15.95
CA LEU A 321 -5.74 14.10 -16.77
C LEU A 321 -6.23 13.23 -17.95
N SER A 322 -7.37 12.52 -17.81
CA SER A 322 -7.95 11.78 -18.92
C SER A 322 -8.46 12.70 -20.04
N ARG A 323 -9.16 13.79 -19.68
CA ARG A 323 -9.63 14.78 -20.66
C ARG A 323 -8.48 15.54 -21.31
N ILE A 324 -7.46 15.90 -20.52
CA ILE A 324 -6.24 16.53 -21.04
C ILE A 324 -5.54 15.59 -22.03
N HIS A 325 -5.41 14.30 -21.70
CA HIS A 325 -4.82 13.31 -22.60
C HIS A 325 -5.55 13.26 -23.94
N ASP A 326 -6.89 13.27 -23.93
CA ASP A 326 -7.70 13.20 -25.14
C ASP A 326 -7.54 14.48 -26.00
N SER A 327 -7.52 15.67 -25.38
CA SER A 327 -7.26 16.94 -26.06
C SER A 327 -5.85 17.00 -26.69
N VAL A 328 -4.82 16.59 -25.95
CA VAL A 328 -3.44 16.56 -26.47
C VAL A 328 -3.27 15.53 -27.59
N ARG A 329 -3.95 14.38 -27.49
CA ARG A 329 -3.98 13.39 -28.59
C ARG A 329 -4.61 13.96 -29.86
N ASP A 330 -5.61 14.82 -29.71
CA ASP A 330 -6.32 15.47 -30.84
C ASP A 330 -5.54 16.69 -31.37
N GLY A 331 -4.35 17.00 -30.84
CA GLY A 331 -3.39 18.00 -31.34
C GLY A 331 -3.45 19.35 -30.62
N GLU A 332 -4.19 19.47 -29.50
CA GLU A 332 -4.15 20.69 -28.70
C GLU A 332 -2.82 20.76 -27.91
N SER A 333 -2.36 21.99 -27.59
CA SER A 333 -1.27 22.21 -26.62
C SER A 333 -1.64 21.66 -25.24
N LEU A 334 -0.66 21.38 -24.39
CA LEU A 334 -0.93 20.85 -23.03
C LEU A 334 -1.53 21.92 -22.11
N ALA A 335 -1.07 23.16 -22.21
CA ALA A 335 -1.48 24.27 -21.35
C ALA A 335 -2.97 24.60 -21.51
N ALA A 336 -3.49 24.61 -22.75
CA ALA A 336 -4.87 24.98 -23.02
C ALA A 336 -5.92 24.07 -22.32
N PRO A 337 -5.90 22.72 -22.48
CA PRO A 337 -6.82 21.85 -21.76
C PRO A 337 -6.57 21.84 -20.25
N MET A 338 -5.32 22.01 -19.76
CA MET A 338 -5.05 22.10 -18.33
C MET A 338 -5.69 23.36 -17.71
N ASN A 339 -5.70 24.47 -18.42
CA ASN A 339 -6.32 25.71 -17.95
C ASN A 339 -7.85 25.63 -17.89
N ARG A 340 -8.48 24.77 -18.71
CA ARG A 340 -9.93 24.50 -18.63
C ARG A 340 -10.32 23.66 -17.42
N GLU A 341 -9.37 22.96 -16.82
CA GLU A 341 -9.59 22.11 -15.65
C GLU A 341 -9.38 22.90 -14.35
N ASN A 342 -10.45 23.12 -13.60
CA ASN A 342 -10.43 23.91 -12.36
C ASN A 342 -9.58 23.31 -11.23
N VAL A 343 -8.99 22.13 -11.43
CA VAL A 343 -8.14 21.47 -10.41
C VAL A 343 -6.71 21.98 -10.42
N PHE A 344 -6.27 22.64 -11.51
CA PHE A 344 -4.93 23.21 -11.65
C PHE A 344 -4.96 24.72 -11.45
N PRO A 345 -4.19 25.27 -10.51
CA PRO A 345 -4.05 26.73 -10.35
C PRO A 345 -3.38 27.39 -11.55
N ASN A 346 -3.70 28.64 -11.81
CA ASN A 346 -3.15 29.43 -12.94
C ASN A 346 -1.62 29.43 -13.01
N MET A 347 -0.93 29.47 -11.88
CA MET A 347 0.53 29.42 -11.84
C MET A 347 1.08 28.13 -12.47
N VAL A 348 0.42 27.00 -12.23
CA VAL A 348 0.82 25.70 -12.80
C VAL A 348 0.65 25.70 -14.31
N THR A 349 -0.52 26.15 -14.80
CA THR A 349 -0.82 26.19 -16.24
C THR A 349 0.06 27.18 -17.00
N SER A 350 0.35 28.35 -16.39
CA SER A 350 1.28 29.33 -16.99
C SER A 350 2.71 28.80 -17.08
N MET A 351 3.20 28.09 -16.06
CA MET A 351 4.56 27.48 -16.12
C MET A 351 4.65 26.38 -17.19
N ILE A 352 3.55 25.64 -17.40
CA ILE A 352 3.47 24.62 -18.45
C ILE A 352 3.45 25.28 -19.82
N ASP A 353 2.70 26.37 -20.00
CA ASP A 353 2.65 27.15 -21.21
C ASP A 353 4.04 27.66 -21.63
N VAL A 354 4.74 28.30 -20.70
CA VAL A 354 6.14 28.72 -20.91
C VAL A 354 7.03 27.53 -21.26
N GLY A 355 6.85 26.40 -20.57
CA GLY A 355 7.62 25.18 -20.84
C GLY A 355 7.35 24.57 -22.23
N GLU A 356 6.12 24.69 -22.74
CA GLU A 356 5.78 24.27 -24.12
C GLU A 356 6.42 25.23 -25.16
N GLU A 357 6.30 26.54 -24.94
CA GLU A 357 6.87 27.54 -25.86
C GLU A 357 8.40 27.49 -25.94
N THR A 358 9.07 27.27 -24.81
CA THR A 358 10.55 27.19 -24.73
C THR A 358 11.11 25.81 -25.04
N GLY A 359 10.29 24.76 -25.10
CA GLY A 359 10.71 23.38 -25.22
C GLY A 359 11.28 22.78 -23.90
N GLU A 360 11.20 23.49 -22.78
CA GLU A 360 11.73 23.08 -21.45
C GLU A 360 10.64 22.58 -20.52
N LEU A 361 9.59 21.97 -21.06
CA LEU A 361 8.41 21.51 -20.30
C LEU A 361 8.78 20.63 -19.10
N ALA A 362 9.74 19.73 -19.27
CA ALA A 362 10.19 18.84 -18.20
C ALA A 362 10.83 19.60 -17.03
N GLU A 363 11.58 20.66 -17.30
CA GLU A 363 12.20 21.50 -16.27
C GLU A 363 11.15 22.33 -15.55
N MET A 364 10.24 22.96 -16.29
CA MET A 364 9.15 23.75 -15.70
C MET A 364 8.25 22.91 -14.79
N LEU A 365 7.91 21.69 -15.21
CA LEU A 365 7.15 20.75 -14.35
C LEU A 365 7.89 20.38 -13.06
N ASN A 366 9.22 20.19 -13.13
CA ASN A 366 10.03 19.90 -11.95
C ASN A 366 10.11 21.11 -11.00
N ARG A 367 10.25 22.34 -11.54
CA ARG A 367 10.23 23.59 -10.75
C ARG A 367 8.88 23.77 -10.03
N VAL A 368 7.77 23.55 -10.76
CA VAL A 368 6.42 23.56 -10.14
C VAL A 368 6.36 22.54 -9.01
N ALA A 369 6.83 21.32 -9.24
CA ALA A 369 6.82 20.28 -8.23
C ALA A 369 7.66 20.64 -6.99
N ASP A 370 8.83 21.30 -7.15
CA ASP A 370 9.65 21.75 -6.03
C ASP A 370 8.93 22.82 -5.20
N ASN A 371 8.30 23.81 -5.85
CA ASN A 371 7.51 24.84 -5.18
C ASN A 371 6.34 24.24 -4.40
N TYR A 372 5.61 23.28 -5.02
CA TYR A 372 4.49 22.62 -4.34
C TYR A 372 4.92 21.66 -3.22
N ASP A 373 6.12 21.09 -3.28
CA ASP A 373 6.68 20.33 -2.14
C ASP A 373 6.90 21.24 -0.92
N GLU A 374 7.38 22.49 -1.11
CA GLU A 374 7.50 23.50 -0.05
C GLU A 374 6.13 23.94 0.47
N ASP A 375 5.18 24.16 -0.44
CA ASP A 375 3.80 24.49 -0.09
C ASP A 375 3.12 23.40 0.72
N VAL A 376 3.37 22.13 0.41
CA VAL A 376 2.90 20.97 1.19
C VAL A 376 3.50 20.98 2.58
N ASP A 377 4.79 21.25 2.72
CA ASP A 377 5.48 21.34 4.01
C ASP A 377 4.83 22.43 4.89
N ASN A 378 4.58 23.62 4.31
CA ASN A 378 3.94 24.75 4.99
C ASN A 378 2.47 24.43 5.35
N ALA A 379 1.72 23.80 4.45
CA ALA A 379 0.33 23.40 4.71
C ALA A 379 0.22 22.36 5.83
N VAL A 380 1.14 21.39 5.89
CA VAL A 380 1.21 20.40 6.98
C VAL A 380 1.49 21.07 8.32
N ALA A 381 2.44 22.01 8.37
CA ALA A 381 2.73 22.79 9.58
C ALA A 381 1.50 23.63 10.02
N GLY A 382 0.85 24.29 9.06
CA GLY A 382 -0.35 25.08 9.32
C GLY A 382 -1.54 24.26 9.86
N ILE A 383 -1.76 23.06 9.34
CA ILE A 383 -2.81 22.15 9.85
C ILE A 383 -2.49 21.71 11.27
N THR A 384 -1.23 21.37 11.55
CA THR A 384 -0.82 20.94 12.90
C THR A 384 -1.08 22.04 13.94
N SER A 385 -0.79 23.31 13.60
CA SER A 385 -1.01 24.46 14.48
C SER A 385 -2.50 24.75 14.76
N ILE A 386 -3.40 24.39 13.85
CA ILE A 386 -4.85 24.58 14.04
C ILE A 386 -5.47 23.41 14.82
N ILE A 387 -4.93 22.19 14.67
CA ILE A 387 -5.44 21.02 15.39
C ILE A 387 -5.32 21.22 16.91
N GLU A 388 -4.24 21.84 17.40
CA GLU A 388 -3.99 22.03 18.83
C GLU A 388 -5.09 22.83 19.54
N PRO A 389 -5.46 24.06 19.11
CA PRO A 389 -6.57 24.81 19.70
C PRO A 389 -7.92 24.06 19.61
N ILE A 390 -8.19 23.41 18.48
CA ILE A 390 -9.42 22.62 18.31
C ILE A 390 -9.49 21.50 19.34
N MET A 391 -8.39 20.80 19.55
CA MET A 391 -8.30 19.72 20.52
C MET A 391 -8.49 20.20 21.95
N ILE A 392 -7.89 21.33 22.31
CA ILE A 392 -8.04 21.94 23.64
C ILE A 392 -9.50 22.31 23.88
N VAL A 393 -10.14 23.00 22.94
CA VAL A 393 -11.55 23.40 23.04
C VAL A 393 -12.46 22.16 23.13
N PHE A 394 -12.23 21.15 22.28
CA PHE A 394 -13.01 19.91 22.32
C PHE A 394 -12.89 19.20 23.67
N LEU A 395 -11.66 19.07 24.18
CA LEU A 395 -11.43 18.44 25.48
C LEU A 395 -12.07 19.24 26.63
N ALA A 396 -11.95 20.57 26.60
CA ALA A 396 -12.58 21.43 27.59
C ALA A 396 -14.11 21.30 27.57
N LEU A 397 -14.72 21.19 26.40
CA LEU A 397 -16.16 20.97 26.28
C LEU A 397 -16.60 19.60 26.83
N VAL A 398 -15.86 18.54 26.49
CA VAL A 398 -16.19 17.18 26.97
C VAL A 398 -16.03 17.07 28.49
N VAL A 399 -14.88 17.49 29.01
CA VAL A 399 -14.59 17.44 30.45
C VAL A 399 -15.51 18.40 31.21
N GLY A 400 -15.71 19.61 30.69
CA GLY A 400 -16.63 20.59 31.27
C GLY A 400 -18.06 20.09 31.35
N PHE A 401 -18.55 19.40 30.28
CA PHE A 401 -19.86 18.78 30.28
C PHE A 401 -19.99 17.68 31.36
N ILE A 402 -18.98 16.83 31.52
CA ILE A 402 -18.97 15.79 32.55
C ILE A 402 -18.99 16.42 33.93
N VAL A 403 -18.16 17.43 34.18
CA VAL A 403 -18.11 18.15 35.46
C VAL A 403 -19.44 18.79 35.78
N ILE A 404 -20.02 19.54 34.85
CA ILE A 404 -21.34 20.17 35.03
C ILE A 404 -22.41 19.13 35.34
N ALA A 405 -22.42 18.03 34.58
CA ALA A 405 -23.37 16.93 34.77
C ALA A 405 -23.29 16.30 36.18
N LEU A 406 -22.08 16.21 36.75
CA LEU A 406 -21.89 15.70 38.12
C LEU A 406 -22.22 16.72 39.20
N PHE A 407 -22.09 18.03 38.93
CA PHE A 407 -22.44 19.07 39.93
C PHE A 407 -23.92 19.39 39.98
N LEU A 408 -24.69 19.20 38.91
CA LEU A 408 -26.12 19.50 38.88
C LEU A 408 -26.93 18.82 40.01
N PRO A 409 -26.77 17.54 40.32
CA PRO A 409 -27.49 16.88 41.43
C PRO A 409 -27.11 17.49 42.78
N ILE A 410 -25.84 17.90 43.00
CA ILE A 410 -25.40 18.50 44.26
C ILE A 410 -26.14 19.81 44.51
N VAL A 411 -26.28 20.63 43.45
CA VAL A 411 -27.04 21.88 43.53
C VAL A 411 -28.51 21.64 43.88
N GLU A 412 -29.08 20.55 43.35
CA GLU A 412 -30.48 20.15 43.59
C GLU A 412 -30.68 19.66 45.04
N ILE A 413 -29.73 18.90 45.58
CA ILE A 413 -29.68 18.46 46.97
C ILE A 413 -29.62 19.69 47.92
N ILE A 414 -28.72 20.63 47.64
CA ILE A 414 -28.59 21.86 48.46
C ILE A 414 -29.88 22.66 48.44
N LYS A 415 -30.56 22.80 47.32
CA LYS A 415 -31.86 23.50 47.23
C LYS A 415 -32.96 22.82 48.08
N GLN A 416 -32.95 21.48 48.15
CA GLN A 416 -33.91 20.72 48.96
C GLN A 416 -33.61 20.80 50.46
N LEU A 417 -32.35 20.98 50.84
CA LEU A 417 -31.97 21.14 52.25
C LEU A 417 -32.15 22.59 52.76
N SER A 418 -32.25 23.57 51.89
CA SER A 418 -32.34 24.98 52.18
C SER A 418 -33.77 25.56 52.09
N GLY A 419 -34.74 24.77 51.62
CA GLY A 419 -36.18 25.13 51.55
C GLY A 419 -37.02 24.22 52.41
#